data_e32c67b1a5d7aaaeb3843329f35bf78c
#
_entry.id   e32c67b1a5d7aaaeb3843329f35bf78c
#
_cell.length_a   1.000
_cell.length_b   1.000
_cell.length_c   1.000
_cell.angle_alpha   90.00
_cell.angle_beta   90.00
_cell.angle_gamma   90.00
#
_symmetry.space_group_name_H-M   'P 1'
#
loop_
_entity.id
_entity.type
_entity.pdbx_description
1 polymer ?
#
loop_
_entity_poly.entity_id
_entity_poly.type
_entity_poly.pdbx_seq_one_letter_code
_entity_poly.pdbx_strand_id
1 'polypeptide(L)'
;VGDRQLTLGSGSYVFDGVAAVGRHVVTIDGAVALYVKGSFETVGSTHVKLTPGSTLDLYVDGDVEMVGDSSFGEGASPGAVKLYVAGERRLSLVGSQRVVGSVYAPGADLELVGDSTFEGSLYARHVEGVGRLELKFAAPVVAEPGDELCRATPVVKGID
;
A
#
# COMPACT_ATOMS: atom_id res chain seq x y z
N VAL A 1 7.84 8.54 18.86
CA VAL A 1 8.50 7.44 19.57
C VAL A 1 7.55 6.89 20.61
N GLY A 2 7.36 5.57 20.67
CA GLY A 2 6.49 4.86 21.60
C GLY A 2 5.24 4.27 20.96
N ASP A 3 4.41 3.62 21.79
CA ASP A 3 3.18 2.99 21.33
C ASP A 3 2.09 4.04 21.10
N ARG A 4 1.50 4.05 19.92
CA ARG A 4 0.44 4.99 19.56
C ARG A 4 -0.69 4.30 18.82
N GLN A 5 -1.89 4.77 19.08
CA GLN A 5 -3.10 4.40 18.32
C GLN A 5 -3.71 5.68 17.74
N LEU A 6 -4.07 5.62 16.47
CA LEU A 6 -4.72 6.70 15.74
C LEU A 6 -5.92 6.15 15.00
N THR A 7 -7.06 6.81 15.09
CA THR A 7 -8.23 6.50 14.28
C THR A 7 -8.52 7.66 13.36
N LEU A 8 -8.64 7.37 12.06
CA LEU A 8 -9.00 8.34 11.04
C LEU A 8 -10.42 8.02 10.55
N GLY A 9 -11.33 8.95 10.79
CA GLY A 9 -12.69 8.92 10.23
C GLY A 9 -12.71 9.40 8.79
N SER A 10 -13.88 9.30 8.12
CA SER A 10 -14.03 9.75 6.74
C SER A 10 -13.55 11.17 6.53
N GLY A 11 -12.74 11.39 5.50
CA GLY A 11 -12.21 12.70 5.17
C GLY A 11 -10.89 12.65 4.41
N SER A 12 -10.39 13.85 4.11
CA SER A 12 -9.09 14.03 3.46
C SER A 12 -8.11 14.65 4.44
N TYR A 13 -6.94 14.03 4.55
CA TYR A 13 -5.87 14.43 5.45
C TYR A 13 -4.61 14.73 4.65
N VAL A 14 -3.87 15.75 5.05
CA VAL A 14 -2.61 16.14 4.41
C VAL A 14 -1.52 16.20 5.46
N PHE A 15 -0.43 15.48 5.22
CA PHE A 15 0.78 15.51 6.03
C PHE A 15 1.98 15.96 5.20
N ASP A 16 2.89 16.70 5.81
CA ASP A 16 4.15 17.07 5.14
C ASP A 16 5.12 15.89 5.06
N GLY A 17 4.99 14.92 5.96
CA GLY A 17 5.69 13.66 5.98
C GLY A 17 5.19 12.79 7.13
N VAL A 18 5.50 11.50 7.09
CA VAL A 18 5.18 10.55 8.16
C VAL A 18 6.48 9.91 8.64
N ALA A 19 6.78 10.05 9.91
CA ALA A 19 7.90 9.37 10.56
C ALA A 19 7.43 8.74 11.88
N ALA A 20 7.47 7.42 11.96
CA ALA A 20 6.97 6.69 13.10
C ALA A 20 7.99 5.66 13.60
N VAL A 21 8.31 5.68 14.89
CA VAL A 21 9.24 4.74 15.52
C VAL A 21 8.58 4.11 16.75
N GLY A 22 8.49 2.80 16.78
CA GLY A 22 7.86 2.02 17.84
C GLY A 22 6.68 1.19 17.34
N ARG A 23 5.66 1.01 18.18
CA ARG A 23 4.44 0.31 17.79
C ARG A 23 3.34 1.32 17.47
N HIS A 24 2.82 1.24 16.28
CA HIS A 24 1.76 2.12 15.80
C HIS A 24 0.59 1.31 15.25
N VAL A 25 -0.62 1.67 15.64
CA VAL A 25 -1.85 1.11 15.08
C VAL A 25 -2.68 2.26 14.53
N VAL A 26 -2.91 2.26 13.24
CA VAL A 26 -3.79 3.22 12.56
C VAL A 26 -5.06 2.50 12.15
N THR A 27 -6.18 2.96 12.63
CA THR A 27 -7.50 2.43 12.25
C THR A 27 -8.18 3.40 11.30
N ILE A 28 -8.57 2.90 10.15
CA ILE A 28 -9.35 3.64 9.15
C ILE A 28 -10.82 3.29 9.36
N ASP A 29 -11.62 4.30 9.65
CA ASP A 29 -13.05 4.18 9.94
C ASP A 29 -13.86 5.07 9.01
N GLY A 30 -14.14 4.56 7.81
CA GLY A 30 -14.84 5.25 6.74
C GLY A 30 -13.99 5.43 5.48
N ALA A 31 -14.37 6.38 4.64
CA ALA A 31 -13.65 6.70 3.40
C ALA A 31 -12.56 7.75 3.68
N VAL A 32 -11.31 7.34 3.64
CA VAL A 32 -10.15 8.19 3.96
C VAL A 32 -9.26 8.38 2.74
N ALA A 33 -8.94 9.62 2.43
CA ALA A 33 -7.90 10.01 1.51
C ALA A 33 -6.74 10.67 2.28
N LEU A 34 -5.56 10.11 2.19
CA LEU A 34 -4.38 10.58 2.90
C LEU A 34 -3.29 11.00 1.91
N TYR A 35 -2.87 12.26 2.00
CA TYR A 35 -1.84 12.84 1.15
C TYR A 35 -0.58 13.10 1.98
N VAL A 36 0.53 12.48 1.62
CA VAL A 36 1.84 12.67 2.23
C VAL A 36 2.75 13.36 1.21
N LYS A 37 3.09 14.63 1.46
CA LYS A 37 3.91 15.45 0.54
C LYS A 37 5.38 15.05 0.54
N GLY A 38 5.85 14.45 1.62
CA GLY A 38 7.22 13.97 1.80
C GLY A 38 7.29 12.46 1.90
N SER A 39 8.29 11.95 2.62
CA SER A 39 8.47 10.51 2.83
C SER A 39 7.48 9.94 3.85
N PHE A 40 7.25 8.64 3.70
CA PHE A 40 6.50 7.82 4.63
C PHE A 40 7.44 6.78 5.22
N GLU A 41 7.89 7.00 6.45
CA GLU A 41 8.91 6.19 7.09
C GLU A 41 8.38 5.59 8.39
N THR A 42 8.49 4.26 8.54
CA THR A 42 8.12 3.57 9.76
C THR A 42 9.19 2.58 10.19
N VAL A 43 9.52 2.57 11.48
CA VAL A 43 10.47 1.63 12.08
C VAL A 43 9.85 0.99 13.30
N GLY A 44 9.74 -0.33 13.29
CA GLY A 44 9.12 -1.11 14.36
C GLY A 44 7.89 -1.89 13.90
N SER A 45 6.79 -1.84 14.65
CA SER A 45 5.55 -2.51 14.28
C SER A 45 4.51 -1.48 13.88
N THR A 46 4.14 -1.46 12.60
CA THR A 46 3.10 -0.55 12.12
C THR A 46 1.95 -1.33 11.48
N HIS A 47 0.76 -1.16 12.02
CA HIS A 47 -0.43 -1.84 11.55
C HIS A 47 -1.49 -0.84 11.09
N VAL A 48 -1.83 -0.86 9.82
CA VAL A 48 -2.93 -0.09 9.25
C VAL A 48 -4.11 -1.01 9.03
N LYS A 49 -5.16 -0.82 9.83
CA LYS A 49 -6.37 -1.64 9.85
C LYS A 49 -7.55 -0.87 9.29
N LEU A 50 -8.45 -1.57 8.61
CA LEU A 50 -9.69 -0.98 8.13
C LEU A 50 -10.89 -1.61 8.85
N THR A 51 -11.84 -0.78 9.27
CA THR A 51 -13.15 -1.27 9.70
C THR A 51 -13.96 -1.73 8.48
N PRO A 52 -14.94 -2.63 8.65
CA PRO A 52 -15.75 -3.12 7.54
C PRO A 52 -16.39 -1.98 6.73
N GLY A 53 -16.25 -2.01 5.40
CA GLY A 53 -16.77 -0.99 4.50
C GLY A 53 -15.91 0.27 4.37
N SER A 54 -14.79 0.35 5.06
CA SER A 54 -13.86 1.47 4.96
C SER A 54 -12.95 1.35 3.76
N THR A 55 -12.47 2.50 3.28
CA THR A 55 -11.52 2.60 2.16
C THR A 55 -10.38 3.55 2.50
N LEU A 56 -9.20 3.26 1.96
CA LEU A 56 -8.02 4.11 2.11
C LEU A 56 -7.37 4.35 0.75
N ASP A 57 -7.33 5.61 0.35
CA ASP A 57 -6.51 6.08 -0.76
C ASP A 57 -5.31 6.84 -0.18
N LEU A 58 -4.12 6.26 -0.27
CA LEU A 58 -2.88 6.86 0.22
C LEU A 58 -2.03 7.35 -0.96
N TYR A 59 -1.72 8.63 -0.96
CA TYR A 59 -0.87 9.29 -1.95
C TYR A 59 0.43 9.73 -1.28
N VAL A 60 1.57 9.29 -1.80
CA VAL A 60 2.89 9.64 -1.28
C VAL A 60 3.73 10.25 -2.39
N ASP A 61 4.26 11.46 -2.14
CA ASP A 61 5.15 12.17 -3.08
C ASP A 61 6.64 12.03 -2.70
N GLY A 62 6.95 11.21 -1.74
CA GLY A 62 8.31 10.88 -1.31
C GLY A 62 8.59 9.39 -1.32
N ASP A 63 9.72 9.03 -0.73
CA ASP A 63 10.08 7.61 -0.55
C ASP A 63 9.19 6.96 0.50
N VAL A 64 8.96 5.66 0.35
CA VAL A 64 8.25 4.84 1.33
C VAL A 64 9.23 3.85 1.92
N GLU A 65 9.42 3.89 3.23
CA GLU A 65 10.26 2.95 3.95
C GLU A 65 9.52 2.37 5.14
N MET A 66 9.42 1.04 5.17
CA MET A 66 8.82 0.31 6.28
C MET A 66 9.80 -0.76 6.76
N VAL A 67 10.27 -0.61 8.00
CA VAL A 67 11.23 -1.52 8.61
C VAL A 67 10.63 -2.17 9.85
N GLY A 68 10.60 -3.50 9.88
CA GLY A 68 10.09 -4.29 11.01
C GLY A 68 8.88 -5.15 10.62
N ASP A 69 8.00 -5.41 11.59
CA ASP A 69 6.79 -6.19 11.38
C ASP A 69 5.62 -5.26 11.09
N SER A 70 5.20 -5.19 9.84
CA SER A 70 4.15 -4.25 9.48
C SER A 70 3.04 -4.90 8.67
N SER A 71 1.81 -4.43 8.87
CA SER A 71 0.66 -4.81 8.06
C SER A 71 -0.03 -3.57 7.52
N PHE A 72 -0.36 -3.59 6.24
CA PHE A 72 -1.07 -2.52 5.57
C PHE A 72 -2.32 -3.07 4.91
N GLY A 73 -3.48 -2.57 5.32
CA GLY A 73 -4.77 -3.04 4.82
C GLY A 73 -5.33 -4.25 5.57
N GLU A 74 -4.95 -4.46 6.82
CA GLU A 74 -5.50 -5.53 7.64
C GLU A 74 -7.02 -5.38 7.82
N GLY A 75 -7.77 -6.45 7.53
CA GLY A 75 -9.24 -6.45 7.56
C GLY A 75 -9.91 -5.90 6.30
N ALA A 76 -9.13 -5.40 5.34
CA ALA A 76 -9.65 -4.86 4.09
C ALA A 76 -9.78 -5.92 3.00
N SER A 77 -10.67 -5.66 2.05
CA SER A 77 -10.60 -6.30 0.73
C SER A 77 -9.52 -5.63 -0.12
N PRO A 78 -8.87 -6.33 -1.06
CA PRO A 78 -7.79 -5.77 -1.86
C PRO A 78 -8.15 -4.50 -2.66
N GLY A 79 -9.42 -4.30 -2.98
CA GLY A 79 -9.90 -3.10 -3.66
C GLY A 79 -10.13 -1.89 -2.74
N ALA A 80 -10.14 -2.09 -1.43
CA ALA A 80 -10.44 -1.04 -0.46
C ALA A 80 -9.22 -0.18 -0.10
N VAL A 81 -8.01 -0.65 -0.41
CA VAL A 81 -6.76 0.07 -0.12
C VAL A 81 -6.00 0.32 -1.40
N LYS A 82 -5.63 1.57 -1.62
CA LYS A 82 -4.85 2.00 -2.77
C LYS A 82 -3.69 2.87 -2.32
N LEU A 83 -2.49 2.47 -2.70
CA LEU A 83 -1.28 3.25 -2.52
C LEU A 83 -0.80 3.79 -3.86
N TYR A 84 -0.69 5.10 -3.96
CA TYR A 84 -0.17 5.80 -5.12
C TYR A 84 1.15 6.47 -4.74
N VAL A 85 2.23 6.13 -5.44
CA VAL A 85 3.52 6.76 -5.26
C VAL A 85 3.91 7.49 -6.54
N ALA A 86 4.07 8.80 -6.43
CA ALA A 86 4.37 9.66 -7.56
C ALA A 86 5.88 9.80 -7.79
N GLY A 87 6.27 9.87 -9.07
CA GLY A 87 7.64 10.13 -9.46
C GLY A 87 8.60 8.94 -9.34
N GLU A 88 9.89 9.22 -9.49
CA GLU A 88 10.96 8.24 -9.36
C GLU A 88 11.35 8.12 -7.89
N ARG A 89 10.76 7.17 -7.18
CA ARG A 89 10.91 6.99 -5.74
C ARG A 89 11.37 5.58 -5.39
N ARG A 90 11.74 5.39 -4.13
CA ARG A 90 12.04 4.08 -3.55
C ARG A 90 10.91 3.66 -2.63
N LEU A 91 10.48 2.40 -2.80
CA LEU A 91 9.64 1.71 -1.83
C LEU A 91 10.49 0.61 -1.21
N SER A 92 10.89 0.75 0.04
CA SER A 92 11.70 -0.24 0.76
C SER A 92 10.87 -0.86 1.87
N LEU A 93 10.66 -2.16 1.78
CA LEU A 93 9.92 -2.96 2.74
C LEU A 93 10.84 -4.02 3.33
N VAL A 94 11.25 -3.83 4.58
CA VAL A 94 12.26 -4.66 5.24
C VAL A 94 11.67 -5.33 6.48
N GLY A 95 11.78 -6.65 6.57
CA GLY A 95 11.26 -7.46 7.68
C GLY A 95 10.08 -8.32 7.28
N SER A 96 9.11 -8.49 8.18
CA SER A 96 7.87 -9.22 7.90
C SER A 96 6.78 -8.23 7.48
N GLN A 97 6.44 -8.24 6.20
CA GLN A 97 5.49 -7.29 5.64
C GLN A 97 4.26 -7.98 5.09
N ARG A 98 3.09 -7.46 5.42
CA ARG A 98 1.83 -7.90 4.81
C ARG A 98 1.09 -6.69 4.23
N VAL A 99 0.90 -6.71 2.94
CA VAL A 99 0.17 -5.67 2.22
C VAL A 99 -1.07 -6.26 1.56
N VAL A 100 -2.24 -5.71 1.91
CA VAL A 100 -3.51 -6.02 1.24
C VAL A 100 -3.99 -4.74 0.55
N GLY A 101 -4.01 -4.76 -0.76
CA GLY A 101 -4.41 -3.58 -1.53
C GLY A 101 -3.75 -3.49 -2.90
N SER A 102 -3.95 -2.35 -3.53
CA SER A 102 -3.37 -2.03 -4.83
C SER A 102 -2.25 -1.02 -4.67
N VAL A 103 -1.06 -1.33 -5.18
CA VAL A 103 0.09 -0.42 -5.20
C VAL A 103 0.32 0.04 -6.63
N TYR A 104 0.24 1.34 -6.86
CA TYR A 104 0.50 1.97 -8.14
C TYR A 104 1.67 2.96 -8.02
N ALA A 105 2.83 2.53 -8.47
CA ALA A 105 4.10 3.24 -8.33
C ALA A 105 4.93 3.15 -9.63
N PRO A 106 4.43 3.67 -10.76
CA PRO A 106 5.00 3.40 -12.10
C PRO A 106 6.44 3.87 -12.29
N GLY A 107 6.88 4.87 -11.53
CA GLY A 107 8.25 5.38 -11.56
C GLY A 107 9.14 4.86 -10.43
N ALA A 108 8.61 4.04 -9.53
CA ALA A 108 9.33 3.65 -8.33
C ALA A 108 10.00 2.28 -8.44
N ASP A 109 11.11 2.15 -7.71
CA ASP A 109 11.77 0.87 -7.47
C ASP A 109 11.30 0.31 -6.14
N LEU A 110 10.76 -0.90 -6.16
CA LEU A 110 10.30 -1.63 -4.98
C LEU A 110 11.35 -2.65 -4.55
N GLU A 111 11.84 -2.48 -3.34
CA GLU A 111 12.76 -3.39 -2.68
C GLU A 111 12.06 -4.11 -1.53
N LEU A 112 12.12 -5.44 -1.54
CA LEU A 112 11.51 -6.32 -0.55
C LEU A 112 12.58 -7.18 0.09
N VAL A 113 12.82 -7.01 1.39
CA VAL A 113 13.83 -7.77 2.13
C VAL A 113 13.20 -8.46 3.31
N GLY A 114 13.26 -9.80 3.33
CA GLY A 114 12.64 -10.62 4.37
C GLY A 114 11.42 -11.38 3.88
N ASP A 115 10.42 -11.56 4.75
CA ASP A 115 9.21 -12.28 4.42
C ASP A 115 8.08 -11.29 4.08
N SER A 116 7.71 -11.22 2.81
CA SER A 116 6.70 -10.30 2.35
C SER A 116 5.53 -11.02 1.68
N THR A 117 4.31 -10.64 2.04
CA THR A 117 3.08 -11.11 1.42
C THR A 117 2.31 -9.92 0.85
N PHE A 118 2.03 -9.97 -0.44
CA PHE A 118 1.16 -9.03 -1.14
C PHE A 118 -0.12 -9.73 -1.58
N GLU A 119 -1.24 -9.15 -1.24
CA GLU A 119 -2.56 -9.60 -1.68
C GLU A 119 -3.27 -8.44 -2.38
N GLY A 120 -3.39 -8.52 -3.70
CA GLY A 120 -3.98 -7.45 -4.51
C GLY A 120 -3.29 -7.26 -5.85
N SER A 121 -2.98 -6.02 -6.20
CA SER A 121 -2.28 -5.67 -7.43
C SER A 121 -1.06 -4.81 -7.14
N LEU A 122 0.00 -5.03 -7.93
CA LEU A 122 1.24 -4.30 -7.81
C LEU A 122 1.68 -3.82 -9.20
N TYR A 123 1.92 -2.52 -9.32
CA TYR A 123 2.51 -1.90 -10.50
C TYR A 123 3.68 -1.01 -10.07
N ALA A 124 4.89 -1.40 -10.41
CA ALA A 124 6.13 -0.67 -10.12
C ALA A 124 7.05 -0.70 -11.35
N ARG A 125 8.04 0.21 -11.39
CA ARG A 125 9.05 0.24 -12.46
C ARG A 125 9.97 -0.98 -12.37
N HIS A 126 10.45 -1.27 -11.17
CA HIS A 126 11.32 -2.39 -10.87
C HIS A 126 10.92 -3.02 -9.55
N VAL A 127 11.04 -4.33 -9.45
CA VAL A 127 10.79 -5.08 -8.20
C VAL A 127 11.98 -5.98 -7.94
N GLU A 128 12.64 -5.79 -6.80
CA GLU A 128 13.72 -6.62 -6.31
C GLU A 128 13.34 -7.23 -4.96
N GLY A 129 13.60 -8.51 -4.80
CA GLY A 129 13.26 -9.23 -3.57
C GLY A 129 14.39 -10.11 -3.07
N VAL A 130 14.66 -10.03 -1.76
CA VAL A 130 15.58 -10.90 -1.05
C VAL A 130 14.84 -11.53 0.13
N GLY A 131 14.63 -12.85 0.06
CA GLY A 131 13.86 -13.60 1.06
C GLY A 131 12.66 -14.28 0.45
N ARG A 132 11.58 -14.40 1.22
CA ARG A 132 10.33 -15.01 0.74
C ARG A 132 9.37 -13.92 0.28
N LEU A 133 8.95 -14.01 -0.97
CA LEU A 133 7.92 -13.15 -1.54
C LEU A 133 6.72 -13.99 -1.96
N GLU A 134 5.56 -13.70 -1.40
CA GLU A 134 4.29 -14.30 -1.80
C GLU A 134 3.40 -13.23 -2.43
N LEU A 135 3.06 -13.39 -3.69
CA LEU A 135 2.13 -12.51 -4.41
C LEU A 135 0.82 -13.24 -4.65
N LYS A 136 -0.25 -12.74 -4.06
CA LYS A 136 -1.61 -13.22 -4.27
C LYS A 136 -2.37 -12.19 -5.09
N PHE A 137 -2.54 -12.49 -6.37
CA PHE A 137 -3.35 -11.60 -7.21
C PHE A 137 -4.81 -11.67 -6.77
N ALA A 138 -5.38 -10.51 -6.47
CA ALA A 138 -6.81 -10.34 -6.33
C ALA A 138 -7.28 -9.40 -7.44
N ALA A 139 -8.28 -9.82 -8.20
CA ALA A 139 -8.84 -8.98 -9.24
C ALA A 139 -9.29 -7.63 -8.63
N PRO A 140 -8.98 -6.50 -9.27
CA PRO A 140 -9.53 -5.24 -8.83
C PRO A 140 -11.05 -5.36 -8.80
N VAL A 141 -11.68 -4.83 -7.74
CA VAL A 141 -13.13 -4.72 -7.72
C VAL A 141 -13.55 -4.01 -8.99
N VAL A 142 -14.31 -4.69 -9.81
CA VAL A 142 -14.76 -4.17 -11.12
C VAL A 142 -15.40 -2.82 -10.87
N ALA A 143 -14.88 -1.78 -11.50
CA ALA A 143 -15.52 -0.49 -11.54
C ALA A 143 -16.97 -0.65 -11.97
N GLU A 144 -17.87 0.13 -11.35
CA GLU A 144 -19.30 0.12 -11.64
C GLU A 144 -19.59 0.19 -13.15
N PRO A 145 -20.69 -0.39 -13.65
CA PRO A 145 -21.00 -0.36 -15.07
C PRO A 145 -21.20 1.09 -15.52
N GLY A 146 -20.24 1.63 -16.21
CA GLY A 146 -20.16 3.01 -16.70
C GLY A 146 -18.77 3.46 -17.09
N ASP A 147 -17.74 2.79 -16.63
CA ASP A 147 -16.35 3.14 -16.92
C ASP A 147 -15.78 2.23 -18.03
N GLU A 148 -16.31 2.38 -19.25
CA GLU A 148 -15.85 1.61 -20.41
C GLU A 148 -14.46 2.01 -20.94
N LEU A 149 -13.79 2.99 -20.31
CA LEU A 149 -12.55 3.58 -20.82
C LEU A 149 -11.26 2.85 -20.42
N CYS A 150 -11.31 1.81 -19.60
CA CYS A 150 -10.12 1.06 -19.17
C CYS A 150 -10.30 -0.46 -19.23
N ARG A 151 -10.90 -1.00 -20.28
CA ARG A 151 -10.79 -2.43 -20.58
C ARG A 151 -9.48 -2.71 -21.31
N ALA A 152 -8.40 -2.85 -20.57
CA ALA A 152 -7.23 -3.55 -21.09
C ALA A 152 -7.54 -5.04 -21.10
N THR A 153 -7.86 -5.56 -22.28
CA THR A 153 -7.92 -7.01 -22.50
C THR A 153 -6.48 -7.53 -22.45
N PRO A 154 -6.14 -8.44 -21.53
CA PRO A 154 -4.81 -9.03 -21.56
C PRO A 154 -4.67 -9.86 -22.84
N VAL A 155 -3.82 -9.41 -23.74
CA VAL A 155 -3.40 -10.22 -24.88
C VAL A 155 -2.35 -11.19 -24.38
N VAL A 156 -2.75 -12.41 -24.06
CA VAL A 156 -1.82 -13.51 -23.84
C VAL A 156 -1.32 -13.91 -25.22
N LYS A 157 -0.13 -13.45 -25.61
CA LYS A 157 0.59 -14.06 -26.72
C LYS A 157 1.07 -15.44 -26.26
N GLY A 158 0.46 -16.48 -26.82
CA GLY A 158 1.00 -17.84 -26.69
C GLY A 158 2.43 -17.86 -27.20
N ILE A 159 3.33 -18.36 -26.40
CA ILE A 159 4.69 -18.73 -26.81
C ILE A 159 4.54 -20.14 -27.40
N ASP A 160 4.62 -20.25 -28.73
CA ASP A 160 4.86 -21.52 -29.43
C ASP A 160 6.33 -21.94 -29.26
#